data_74f6181c38f05cfa3a104360719c28af
#
_entry.id   74f6181c38f05cfa3a104360719c28af
#
_cell.length_a   1.000
_cell.length_b   1.000
_cell.length_c   1.000
_cell.angle_alpha   90.00
_cell.angle_beta   90.00
_cell.angle_gamma   90.00
#
_symmetry.space_group_name_H-M   'P 1'
#
loop_
_entity.id
_entity.type
_entity.pdbx_description
1 polymer ?
#
loop_
_entity_poly.entity_id
_entity_poly.type
_entity_poly.pdbx_seq_one_letter_code
_entity_poly.pdbx_strand_id
1 'polypeptide(L)'
;MVREIIFLHVGQCGNQLGHEFWSVAIKEHLNKKINEKRELVGKHSFMNDSASSFFENVYKNFNLNQKESLKARAILIDTETGVANEIMKSSISPYFDENNIFTQHSGAGNNWSQGYMYYGKMYETLIDNIIRKNVEKCDSLQSFYITSSLGGGTGSGLGSYILEMLSDNYKQIKFSNCVFPSACDDVITSPYNSFFALTKIHEFSNCVLPVSNDALLDILNSKKLKEKKNDKNDYSKMNNIVANVILNLTSSMRFEGSLNVDINEICTNLIPYPFFNFMLSSLSPCVETENIRTFDHLFKNVLNRNNQMLIANPKDGLSLSMAFLVRGNINISDVTKNVLLIKNNLNILRYNKDATKIGLCNVSPLNQPYSLLCLINSCEIRNSFLQILERFNKLFKRKAHLHHYLEYLTMDDILEFKEKIQNLIFEYSYIQKNSFCSPKFLNRNTINILGYDICEENDTHDNNYINLESSNPYYLKSKIKKCDKSISWFDFKTKPII
;
A
#
# COMPACT_ATOMS: atom_id res chain seq x y z
N MET A 1 3.49 -25.46 5.28
CA MET A 1 4.10 -24.56 6.25
C MET A 1 3.22 -23.33 6.34
N VAL A 2 2.70 -23.02 7.52
CA VAL A 2 1.85 -21.84 7.72
C VAL A 2 2.66 -20.58 7.51
N ARG A 3 2.10 -19.61 6.80
CA ARG A 3 2.74 -18.32 6.49
C ARG A 3 2.00 -17.24 7.25
N GLU A 4 2.62 -16.70 8.27
CA GLU A 4 2.01 -15.80 9.24
C GLU A 4 2.28 -14.35 8.87
N ILE A 5 1.32 -13.48 9.16
CA ILE A 5 1.42 -12.03 8.96
C ILE A 5 1.10 -11.33 10.27
N ILE A 6 1.94 -10.37 10.65
CA ILE A 6 1.66 -9.46 11.77
C ILE A 6 1.14 -8.14 11.20
N PHE A 7 -0.04 -7.72 11.67
CA PHE A 7 -0.65 -6.46 11.28
C PHE A 7 -0.36 -5.38 12.31
N LEU A 8 0.18 -4.25 11.85
CA LEU A 8 0.40 -3.06 12.67
C LEU A 8 -0.54 -1.96 12.21
N HIS A 9 -1.41 -1.52 13.10
CA HIS A 9 -2.35 -0.44 12.84
C HIS A 9 -1.89 0.80 13.60
N VAL A 10 -1.45 1.86 12.88
CA VAL A 10 -0.79 3.02 13.48
C VAL A 10 -1.62 4.29 13.32
N GLY A 11 -1.88 4.95 14.44
CA GLY A 11 -2.67 6.17 14.54
C GLY A 11 -4.17 5.95 14.37
N GLN A 12 -4.94 7.02 14.51
CA GLN A 12 -6.40 6.98 14.46
C GLN A 12 -6.94 6.29 13.20
N CYS A 13 -6.50 6.73 12.03
CA CYS A 13 -6.95 6.18 10.75
C CYS A 13 -6.56 4.70 10.58
N GLY A 14 -5.31 4.34 10.94
CA GLY A 14 -4.83 2.96 10.87
C GLY A 14 -5.63 2.02 11.76
N ASN A 15 -5.94 2.45 12.99
CA ASN A 15 -6.73 1.67 13.95
C ASN A 15 -8.21 1.53 13.51
N GLN A 16 -8.83 2.58 12.99
CA GLN A 16 -10.19 2.52 12.45
C GLN A 16 -10.27 1.58 11.25
N LEU A 17 -9.30 1.65 10.32
CA LEU A 17 -9.21 0.73 9.20
C LEU A 17 -9.00 -0.71 9.67
N GLY A 18 -8.13 -0.90 10.67
CA GLY A 18 -7.88 -2.19 11.31
C GLY A 18 -9.14 -2.79 11.91
N HIS A 19 -9.95 -1.98 12.59
CA HIS A 19 -11.23 -2.43 13.15
C HIS A 19 -12.18 -2.99 12.08
N GLU A 20 -12.38 -2.25 10.99
CA GLU A 20 -13.23 -2.72 9.87
C GLU A 20 -12.64 -3.97 9.21
N PHE A 21 -11.33 -3.99 8.96
CA PHE A 21 -10.64 -5.14 8.38
C PHE A 21 -10.85 -6.40 9.23
N TRP A 22 -10.58 -6.34 10.54
CA TRP A 22 -10.75 -7.50 11.43
C TRP A 22 -12.20 -7.90 11.60
N SER A 23 -13.14 -6.95 11.58
CA SER A 23 -14.57 -7.24 11.61
C SER A 23 -15.00 -8.13 10.44
N VAL A 24 -14.53 -7.82 9.23
CA VAL A 24 -14.84 -8.61 8.02
C VAL A 24 -14.04 -9.91 8.00
N ALA A 25 -12.75 -9.89 8.32
CA ALA A 25 -11.89 -11.07 8.37
C ALA A 25 -12.43 -12.17 9.30
N ILE A 26 -12.83 -11.79 10.51
CA ILE A 26 -13.42 -12.72 11.49
C ILE A 26 -14.71 -13.34 10.94
N LYS A 27 -15.58 -12.52 10.31
CA LYS A 27 -16.81 -13.02 9.69
C LYS A 27 -16.54 -14.01 8.56
N GLU A 28 -15.55 -13.75 7.69
CA GLU A 28 -15.16 -14.67 6.61
C GLU A 28 -14.70 -16.02 7.16
N HIS A 29 -13.84 -16.04 8.18
CA HIS A 29 -13.37 -17.27 8.80
C HIS A 29 -14.48 -18.04 9.55
N LEU A 30 -15.38 -17.33 10.23
CA LEU A 30 -16.52 -17.96 10.91
C LEU A 30 -17.52 -18.58 9.92
N ASN A 31 -17.84 -17.88 8.82
CA ASN A 31 -18.76 -18.39 7.79
C ASN A 31 -18.20 -19.62 7.09
N LYS A 32 -16.90 -19.64 6.76
CA LYS A 32 -16.25 -20.82 6.21
C LYS A 32 -16.39 -22.01 7.15
N LYS A 33 -16.12 -21.82 8.43
CA LYS A 33 -16.24 -22.87 9.46
C LYS A 33 -17.65 -23.44 9.57
N ILE A 34 -18.69 -22.62 9.41
CA ILE A 34 -20.10 -23.08 9.44
C ILE A 34 -20.42 -23.93 8.20
N ASN A 35 -19.98 -23.50 7.01
CA ASN A 35 -20.25 -24.22 5.76
C ASN A 35 -19.54 -25.58 5.72
N GLU A 36 -18.27 -25.64 6.14
CA GLU A 36 -17.52 -26.91 6.18
C GLU A 36 -18.06 -27.90 7.19
N LYS A 37 -18.65 -27.46 8.33
CA LYS A 37 -19.35 -28.36 9.27
C LYS A 37 -20.58 -28.99 8.66
N ARG A 38 -21.22 -28.34 7.70
CA ARG A 38 -22.39 -28.90 7.00
C ARG A 38 -21.99 -29.98 5.98
N GLU A 39 -20.76 -29.88 5.43
CA GLU A 39 -20.29 -30.77 4.37
C GLU A 39 -19.44 -31.96 4.86
N LEU A 40 -18.81 -31.89 6.04
CA LEU A 40 -17.78 -32.85 6.47
C LEU A 40 -17.91 -33.28 7.93
N VAL A 41 -18.57 -34.40 8.10
CA VAL A 41 -18.35 -35.29 9.27
C VAL A 41 -17.10 -36.11 8.93
N GLY A 42 -15.89 -35.67 9.32
CA GLY A 42 -14.72 -36.56 9.28
C GLY A 42 -13.33 -36.02 8.88
N LYS A 43 -13.14 -34.76 8.51
CA LYS A 43 -11.79 -34.24 8.13
C LYS A 43 -11.38 -33.03 9.00
N HIS A 44 -10.69 -33.32 10.11
CA HIS A 44 -10.36 -32.29 11.13
C HIS A 44 -9.05 -31.53 10.97
N SER A 45 -8.15 -31.90 10.04
CA SER A 45 -6.77 -31.38 10.05
C SER A 45 -6.51 -30.13 9.19
N PHE A 46 -7.24 -29.93 8.09
CA PHE A 46 -6.94 -28.84 7.13
C PHE A 46 -7.46 -27.45 7.51
N MET A 47 -8.41 -27.37 8.43
CA MET A 47 -9.01 -26.08 8.83
C MET A 47 -8.08 -25.20 9.67
N ASN A 48 -7.10 -25.79 10.34
CA ASN A 48 -6.27 -25.09 11.30
C ASN A 48 -5.21 -24.21 10.62
N ASP A 49 -4.67 -24.65 9.48
CA ASP A 49 -3.58 -23.96 8.81
C ASP A 49 -4.03 -22.62 8.18
N SER A 50 -5.21 -22.55 7.62
CA SER A 50 -5.73 -21.33 6.99
C SER A 50 -6.01 -20.18 7.97
N ALA A 51 -6.43 -20.52 9.21
CA ALA A 51 -6.70 -19.51 10.23
C ALA A 51 -5.41 -19.06 10.94
N SER A 52 -4.40 -19.92 11.05
CA SER A 52 -3.16 -19.62 11.77
C SER A 52 -2.31 -18.53 11.11
N SER A 53 -2.53 -18.24 9.82
CA SER A 53 -1.89 -17.09 9.15
C SER A 53 -2.26 -15.75 9.81
N PHE A 54 -3.48 -15.63 10.33
CA PHE A 54 -4.01 -14.38 10.89
C PHE A 54 -4.24 -14.43 12.38
N PHE A 55 -4.42 -15.63 12.95
CA PHE A 55 -4.80 -15.79 14.34
C PHE A 55 -3.82 -16.68 15.12
N GLU A 56 -3.65 -16.36 16.38
CA GLU A 56 -2.94 -17.19 17.36
C GLU A 56 -3.90 -18.20 18.00
N ASN A 57 -3.33 -19.24 18.63
CA ASN A 57 -4.03 -20.22 19.44
C ASN A 57 -5.10 -21.05 18.70
N VAL A 58 -5.01 -21.18 17.38
CA VAL A 58 -5.97 -21.92 16.55
C VAL A 58 -6.08 -23.41 16.98
N TYR A 59 -4.99 -23.98 17.49
CA TYR A 59 -4.88 -25.38 17.85
C TYR A 59 -5.37 -25.74 19.27
N LYS A 60 -5.45 -24.76 20.17
CA LYS A 60 -5.67 -25.03 21.59
C LYS A 60 -7.13 -25.28 21.96
N ASN A 61 -8.11 -24.83 21.19
CA ASN A 61 -9.51 -24.92 21.58
C ASN A 61 -10.45 -25.17 20.41
N PHE A 62 -10.79 -26.45 20.19
CA PHE A 62 -11.77 -26.90 19.20
C PHE A 62 -13.24 -26.72 19.65
N ASN A 63 -13.50 -26.29 20.89
CA ASN A 63 -14.85 -26.10 21.41
C ASN A 63 -15.42 -24.77 20.93
N LEU A 64 -16.45 -24.85 20.09
CA LEU A 64 -17.14 -23.75 19.40
C LEU A 64 -17.72 -22.66 20.32
N ASN A 65 -17.78 -22.89 21.61
CA ASN A 65 -18.39 -21.99 22.56
C ASN A 65 -17.39 -21.05 23.27
N GLN A 66 -16.08 -21.22 23.06
CA GLN A 66 -15.06 -20.34 23.66
C GLN A 66 -14.51 -19.36 22.61
N LYS A 67 -15.18 -18.20 22.47
CA LYS A 67 -14.70 -17.07 21.69
C LYS A 67 -13.35 -16.51 22.20
N GLU A 68 -12.97 -16.87 23.42
CA GLU A 68 -11.83 -16.32 24.15
C GLU A 68 -10.45 -16.88 23.73
N SER A 69 -10.41 -17.91 22.89
CA SER A 69 -9.14 -18.57 22.57
C SER A 69 -8.44 -18.05 21.29
N LEU A 70 -9.20 -17.49 20.36
CA LEU A 70 -8.67 -17.04 19.08
C LEU A 70 -8.24 -15.57 19.17
N LYS A 71 -6.94 -15.28 19.03
CA LYS A 71 -6.42 -13.92 19.08
C LYS A 71 -5.88 -13.51 17.72
N ALA A 72 -6.21 -12.31 17.29
CA ALA A 72 -5.72 -11.71 16.04
C ALA A 72 -4.22 -11.37 16.16
N ARG A 73 -3.43 -11.64 15.12
CA ARG A 73 -2.04 -11.20 15.01
C ARG A 73 -2.00 -9.71 14.66
N ALA A 74 -2.54 -8.89 15.55
CA ALA A 74 -2.71 -7.45 15.38
C ALA A 74 -2.07 -6.69 16.53
N ILE A 75 -1.36 -5.62 16.19
CA ILE A 75 -0.79 -4.66 17.12
C ILE A 75 -1.44 -3.30 16.85
N LEU A 76 -2.09 -2.73 17.86
CA LEU A 76 -2.73 -1.43 17.78
C LEU A 76 -1.84 -0.39 18.43
N ILE A 77 -1.43 0.64 17.68
CA ILE A 77 -0.49 1.65 18.13
C ILE A 77 -1.12 3.04 17.93
N ASP A 78 -1.27 3.78 19.01
CA ASP A 78 -1.69 5.17 18.94
C ASP A 78 -1.08 5.99 20.09
N THR A 79 -0.91 7.27 19.87
CA THR A 79 -0.54 8.23 20.93
C THR A 79 -1.76 8.77 21.68
N GLU A 80 -2.96 8.36 21.28
CA GLU A 80 -4.24 8.70 21.92
C GLU A 80 -5.02 7.43 22.27
N THR A 81 -5.85 7.51 23.32
CA THR A 81 -6.60 6.34 23.80
C THR A 81 -7.97 6.19 23.13
N GLY A 82 -8.47 7.20 22.41
CA GLY A 82 -9.85 7.28 21.93
C GLY A 82 -10.27 6.07 21.11
N VAL A 83 -9.64 5.85 19.96
CA VAL A 83 -10.01 4.78 19.02
C VAL A 83 -9.71 3.40 19.58
N ALA A 84 -8.59 3.21 20.28
CA ALA A 84 -8.27 1.94 20.91
C ALA A 84 -9.35 1.53 21.93
N ASN A 85 -9.83 2.47 22.73
CA ASN A 85 -10.94 2.23 23.69
C ASN A 85 -12.27 1.90 22.98
N GLU A 86 -12.56 2.51 21.85
CA GLU A 86 -13.73 2.16 21.02
C GLU A 86 -13.64 0.74 20.50
N ILE A 87 -12.47 0.33 20.00
CA ILE A 87 -12.22 -1.05 19.54
C ILE A 87 -12.41 -2.05 20.67
N MET A 88 -11.88 -1.74 21.86
CA MET A 88 -11.99 -2.62 23.02
C MET A 88 -13.42 -2.71 23.61
N LYS A 89 -14.29 -1.76 23.29
CA LYS A 89 -15.73 -1.82 23.61
C LYS A 89 -16.56 -2.51 22.53
N SER A 90 -16.01 -2.78 21.37
CA SER A 90 -16.70 -3.37 20.24
C SER A 90 -16.94 -4.87 20.39
N SER A 91 -17.82 -5.45 19.56
CA SER A 91 -18.12 -6.89 19.54
C SER A 91 -16.94 -7.79 19.17
N ILE A 92 -15.89 -7.23 18.54
CA ILE A 92 -14.68 -7.95 18.16
C ILE A 92 -13.54 -7.84 19.19
N SER A 93 -13.75 -7.11 20.30
CA SER A 93 -12.78 -6.98 21.38
C SER A 93 -12.19 -8.31 21.87
N PRO A 94 -12.95 -9.40 22.04
CA PRO A 94 -12.40 -10.67 22.52
C PRO A 94 -11.30 -11.28 21.62
N TYR A 95 -11.24 -10.85 20.37
CA TYR A 95 -10.21 -11.32 19.41
C TYR A 95 -8.89 -10.55 19.50
N PHE A 96 -8.83 -9.42 20.21
CA PHE A 96 -7.59 -8.68 20.41
C PHE A 96 -6.93 -9.07 21.74
N ASP A 97 -5.60 -9.01 21.78
CA ASP A 97 -4.82 -9.16 22.99
C ASP A 97 -4.50 -7.77 23.56
N GLU A 98 -4.88 -7.51 24.81
CA GLU A 98 -4.62 -6.23 25.48
C GLU A 98 -3.13 -5.90 25.56
N ASN A 99 -2.25 -6.91 25.60
CA ASN A 99 -0.80 -6.74 25.59
C ASN A 99 -0.25 -6.24 24.25
N ASN A 100 -1.03 -6.32 23.18
CA ASN A 100 -0.68 -5.87 21.85
C ASN A 100 -1.20 -4.46 21.55
N ILE A 101 -1.67 -3.75 22.56
CA ILE A 101 -2.21 -2.40 22.42
C ILE A 101 -1.24 -1.42 23.08
N PHE A 102 -0.71 -0.50 22.28
CA PHE A 102 0.10 0.61 22.75
C PHE A 102 -0.68 1.92 22.60
N THR A 103 -0.99 2.58 23.72
CA THR A 103 -1.66 3.89 23.74
C THR A 103 -1.03 4.83 24.75
N GLN A 104 -1.15 6.13 24.48
CA GLN A 104 -0.70 7.19 25.37
C GLN A 104 -1.80 8.25 25.56
N HIS A 105 -1.57 9.21 26.43
CA HIS A 105 -2.56 10.26 26.73
C HIS A 105 -2.35 11.56 25.96
N SER A 106 -1.20 11.76 25.33
CA SER A 106 -0.88 12.98 24.58
C SER A 106 -0.62 12.66 23.12
N GLY A 107 -1.46 13.16 22.24
CA GLY A 107 -1.32 13.01 20.79
C GLY A 107 -0.07 13.70 20.22
N ALA A 108 0.32 13.35 18.99
CA ALA A 108 1.46 13.95 18.29
C ALA A 108 1.16 15.32 17.65
N GLY A 109 0.09 16.02 18.08
CA GLY A 109 -0.23 17.39 17.64
C GLY A 109 -0.32 17.59 16.13
N ASN A 110 -0.68 16.56 15.36
CA ASN A 110 -0.65 16.56 13.91
C ASN A 110 0.71 17.01 13.32
N ASN A 111 1.81 16.67 13.99
CA ASN A 111 3.16 17.01 13.57
C ASN A 111 3.99 15.72 13.35
N TRP A 112 4.45 15.50 12.10
CA TRP A 112 5.28 14.36 11.73
C TRP A 112 6.57 14.32 12.53
N SER A 113 7.26 15.47 12.67
CA SER A 113 8.55 15.53 13.37
C SER A 113 8.44 15.17 14.85
N GLN A 114 7.36 15.58 15.52
CA GLN A 114 7.08 15.17 16.89
C GLN A 114 6.81 13.65 16.98
N GLY A 115 6.01 13.11 16.05
CA GLY A 115 5.73 11.67 15.98
C GLY A 115 6.97 10.83 15.72
N TYR A 116 7.83 11.27 14.80
CA TYR A 116 9.03 10.54 14.38
C TYR A 116 10.20 10.73 15.35
N MET A 117 10.59 11.99 15.62
CA MET A 117 11.82 12.30 16.38
C MET A 117 11.64 12.20 17.89
N TYR A 118 10.47 12.57 18.41
CA TYR A 118 10.22 12.56 19.84
C TYR A 118 9.56 11.25 20.30
N TYR A 119 8.36 10.95 19.82
CA TYR A 119 7.63 9.75 20.25
C TYR A 119 8.27 8.47 19.74
N GLY A 120 8.79 8.47 18.51
CA GLY A 120 9.50 7.32 17.94
C GLY A 120 10.63 6.86 18.86
N LYS A 121 11.56 7.76 19.19
CA LYS A 121 12.71 7.46 20.06
C LYS A 121 12.31 7.17 21.51
N MET A 122 11.30 7.89 22.03
CA MET A 122 10.87 7.71 23.41
C MET A 122 10.24 6.34 23.66
N TYR A 123 9.47 5.84 22.72
CA TYR A 123 8.71 4.59 22.86
C TYR A 123 9.28 3.41 22.09
N GLU A 124 10.43 3.56 21.45
CA GLU A 124 11.12 2.55 20.66
C GLU A 124 11.18 1.20 21.37
N THR A 125 11.75 1.18 22.57
CA THR A 125 11.95 -0.05 23.35
C THR A 125 10.63 -0.73 23.73
N LEU A 126 9.59 0.02 24.00
CA LEU A 126 8.27 -0.51 24.36
C LEU A 126 7.58 -1.14 23.12
N ILE A 127 7.60 -0.42 22.00
CA ILE A 127 7.00 -0.88 20.74
C ILE A 127 7.77 -2.09 20.20
N ASP A 128 9.11 -2.04 20.21
CA ASP A 128 9.94 -3.16 19.76
C ASP A 128 9.69 -4.41 20.60
N ASN A 129 9.57 -4.29 21.93
CA ASN A 129 9.24 -5.41 22.80
C ASN A 129 7.86 -6.04 22.50
N ILE A 130 6.85 -5.23 22.16
CA ILE A 130 5.54 -5.75 21.75
C ILE A 130 5.67 -6.51 20.42
N ILE A 131 6.37 -5.93 19.45
CA ILE A 131 6.58 -6.54 18.12
C ILE A 131 7.37 -7.84 18.28
N ARG A 132 8.49 -7.83 19.00
CA ARG A 132 9.35 -8.99 19.24
C ARG A 132 8.58 -10.15 19.87
N LYS A 133 7.76 -9.89 20.90
CA LYS A 133 6.90 -10.93 21.52
C LYS A 133 5.93 -11.56 20.53
N ASN A 134 5.38 -10.77 19.59
CA ASN A 134 4.48 -11.28 18.57
C ASN A 134 5.26 -12.08 17.50
N VAL A 135 6.47 -11.65 17.14
CA VAL A 135 7.36 -12.38 16.22
C VAL A 135 7.76 -13.74 16.81
N GLU A 136 8.11 -13.79 18.11
CA GLU A 136 8.46 -15.02 18.82
C GLU A 136 7.30 -16.04 18.89
N LYS A 137 6.04 -15.59 18.81
CA LYS A 137 4.86 -16.46 18.73
C LYS A 137 4.61 -17.04 17.32
N CYS A 138 5.33 -16.58 16.31
CA CYS A 138 5.17 -17.04 14.94
C CYS A 138 6.14 -18.19 14.64
N ASP A 139 5.63 -19.25 13.99
CA ASP A 139 6.47 -20.34 13.50
C ASP A 139 7.22 -19.97 12.22
N SER A 140 6.57 -19.22 11.31
CA SER A 140 7.12 -18.77 10.04
C SER A 140 6.54 -17.42 9.61
N LEU A 141 7.06 -16.35 10.23
CA LEU A 141 6.66 -14.99 9.89
C LEU A 141 7.07 -14.64 8.46
N GLN A 142 6.09 -14.33 7.61
CA GLN A 142 6.31 -13.97 6.21
C GLN A 142 6.48 -12.47 6.02
N SER A 143 5.62 -11.67 6.65
CA SER A 143 5.60 -10.22 6.43
C SER A 143 4.97 -9.46 7.59
N PHE A 144 5.32 -8.18 7.66
CA PHE A 144 4.61 -7.18 8.42
C PHE A 144 3.68 -6.41 7.49
N TYR A 145 2.45 -6.18 7.92
CA TYR A 145 1.47 -5.37 7.20
C TYR A 145 1.12 -4.13 8.00
N ILE A 146 1.53 -2.96 7.52
CA ILE A 146 1.40 -1.70 8.24
C ILE A 146 0.30 -0.86 7.60
N THR A 147 -0.64 -0.36 8.43
CA THR A 147 -1.69 0.56 7.99
C THR A 147 -1.55 1.89 8.69
N SER A 148 -1.44 2.97 7.93
CA SER A 148 -1.29 4.32 8.49
C SER A 148 -1.80 5.38 7.53
N SER A 149 -2.05 6.59 8.04
CA SER A 149 -2.34 7.77 7.22
C SER A 149 -1.11 8.65 7.10
N LEU A 150 -1.00 9.39 5.99
CA LEU A 150 0.10 10.34 5.77
C LEU A 150 -0.17 11.74 6.33
N GLY A 151 -1.44 12.09 6.60
CA GLY A 151 -1.82 13.47 6.96
C GLY A 151 -1.68 13.83 8.43
N GLY A 152 -1.85 12.85 9.35
CA GLY A 152 -1.79 13.06 10.80
C GLY A 152 -0.37 13.07 11.37
N GLY A 153 -0.22 13.27 12.67
CA GLY A 153 1.08 13.25 13.36
C GLY A 153 1.53 11.84 13.73
N THR A 154 0.67 11.04 14.37
CA THR A 154 0.98 9.67 14.83
C THR A 154 1.14 8.71 13.66
N GLY A 155 0.13 8.61 12.79
CA GLY A 155 0.16 7.68 11.66
C GLY A 155 1.33 7.95 10.71
N SER A 156 1.60 9.21 10.39
CA SER A 156 2.70 9.62 9.53
C SER A 156 4.06 9.55 10.22
N GLY A 157 4.21 10.17 11.41
CA GLY A 157 5.49 10.29 12.11
C GLY A 157 5.91 8.99 12.80
N LEU A 158 5.12 8.52 13.77
CA LEU A 158 5.43 7.28 14.49
C LEU A 158 5.37 6.07 13.55
N GLY A 159 4.44 6.06 12.56
CA GLY A 159 4.38 5.01 11.55
C GLY A 159 5.65 4.93 10.68
N SER A 160 6.23 6.08 10.31
CA SER A 160 7.52 6.13 9.59
C SER A 160 8.67 5.61 10.45
N TYR A 161 8.69 5.94 11.74
CA TYR A 161 9.70 5.45 12.68
C TYR A 161 9.64 3.94 12.87
N ILE A 162 8.44 3.40 13.04
CA ILE A 162 8.22 1.96 13.16
C ILE A 162 8.68 1.23 11.90
N LEU A 163 8.42 1.77 10.71
CA LEU A 163 8.90 1.18 9.46
C LEU A 163 10.43 1.13 9.39
N GLU A 164 11.11 2.19 9.80
CA GLU A 164 12.57 2.23 9.86
C GLU A 164 13.09 1.18 10.86
N MET A 165 12.57 1.16 12.09
CA MET A 165 12.91 0.18 13.11
C MET A 165 12.70 -1.27 12.63
N LEU A 166 11.58 -1.55 11.94
CA LEU A 166 11.33 -2.86 11.35
C LEU A 166 12.30 -3.18 10.21
N SER A 167 12.75 -2.18 9.46
CA SER A 167 13.73 -2.38 8.39
C SER A 167 15.10 -2.75 8.95
N ASP A 168 15.47 -2.18 10.07
CA ASP A 168 16.76 -2.43 10.73
C ASP A 168 16.78 -3.78 11.45
N ASN A 169 15.68 -4.12 12.15
CA ASN A 169 15.63 -5.30 13.01
C ASN A 169 15.18 -6.58 12.29
N TYR A 170 14.38 -6.47 11.22
CA TYR A 170 13.73 -7.62 10.59
C TYR A 170 13.93 -7.65 9.07
N LYS A 171 14.27 -8.83 8.54
CA LYS A 171 14.44 -9.07 7.09
C LYS A 171 13.14 -9.32 6.35
N GLN A 172 12.04 -9.64 7.06
CA GLN A 172 10.73 -9.93 6.49
C GLN A 172 10.19 -8.74 5.69
N ILE A 173 9.34 -9.03 4.72
CA ILE A 173 8.72 -8.00 3.87
C ILE A 173 7.87 -7.05 4.70
N LYS A 174 8.04 -5.74 4.49
CA LYS A 174 7.22 -4.66 5.04
C LYS A 174 6.26 -4.21 3.94
N PHE A 175 5.00 -4.52 4.13
CA PHE A 175 3.93 -4.13 3.23
C PHE A 175 3.17 -2.95 3.86
N SER A 176 3.15 -1.80 3.20
CA SER A 176 2.53 -0.58 3.75
C SER A 176 1.27 -0.22 2.99
N ASN A 177 0.16 -0.09 3.69
CA ASN A 177 -1.07 0.50 3.17
C ASN A 177 -1.21 1.93 3.72
N CYS A 178 -1.08 2.92 2.84
CA CYS A 178 -1.00 4.32 3.20
C CYS A 178 -2.19 5.11 2.68
N VAL A 179 -2.89 5.79 3.59
CA VAL A 179 -3.99 6.68 3.22
C VAL A 179 -3.44 8.07 2.91
N PHE A 180 -3.54 8.46 1.64
CA PHE A 180 -3.13 9.77 1.15
C PHE A 180 -4.17 10.83 1.53
N PRO A 181 -3.72 12.01 1.96
CA PRO A 181 -4.63 13.08 2.36
C PRO A 181 -5.46 13.60 1.18
N SER A 182 -6.68 14.01 1.48
CA SER A 182 -7.58 14.68 0.55
C SER A 182 -7.08 16.07 0.13
N ALA A 183 -7.63 16.58 -0.96
CA ALA A 183 -7.43 17.98 -1.33
C ALA A 183 -8.04 18.97 -0.31
N CYS A 184 -9.10 18.56 0.36
CA CYS A 184 -9.85 19.33 1.36
C CYS A 184 -9.62 18.76 2.77
N ASP A 185 -8.37 18.50 3.14
CA ASP A 185 -8.03 17.96 4.46
C ASP A 185 -8.19 19.04 5.55
N ASP A 186 -8.72 18.64 6.71
CA ASP A 186 -8.92 19.55 7.85
C ASP A 186 -7.59 19.93 8.54
N VAL A 187 -6.53 19.14 8.31
CA VAL A 187 -5.23 19.32 8.94
C VAL A 187 -4.34 20.23 8.09
N ILE A 188 -4.07 21.46 8.58
CA ILE A 188 -3.27 22.46 7.87
C ILE A 188 -1.83 21.99 7.61
N THR A 189 -1.25 21.19 8.52
CA THR A 189 0.11 20.65 8.44
C THR A 189 0.22 19.39 7.57
N SER A 190 -0.90 18.84 7.09
CA SER A 190 -0.97 17.62 6.27
C SER A 190 -0.01 17.63 5.08
N PRO A 191 0.23 18.76 4.34
CA PRO A 191 1.22 18.76 3.25
C PRO A 191 2.66 18.49 3.70
N TYR A 192 3.07 18.93 4.87
CA TYR A 192 4.38 18.60 5.43
C TYR A 192 4.44 17.15 5.88
N ASN A 193 3.44 16.72 6.67
CA ASN A 193 3.38 15.37 7.19
C ASN A 193 3.41 14.33 6.08
N SER A 194 2.58 14.51 5.06
CA SER A 194 2.52 13.59 3.91
C SER A 194 3.81 13.56 3.10
N PHE A 195 4.47 14.70 2.99
CA PHE A 195 5.72 14.81 2.28
C PHE A 195 6.85 14.03 2.98
N PHE A 196 7.05 14.24 4.29
CA PHE A 196 8.07 13.54 5.06
C PHE A 196 7.77 12.03 5.20
N ALA A 197 6.52 11.69 5.47
CA ALA A 197 6.11 10.29 5.58
C ALA A 197 6.28 9.53 4.26
N LEU A 198 5.94 10.14 3.12
CA LEU A 198 6.10 9.52 1.80
C LEU A 198 7.55 9.14 1.54
N THR A 199 8.51 9.99 1.91
CA THR A 199 9.94 9.73 1.74
C THR A 199 10.36 8.49 2.54
N LYS A 200 10.00 8.44 3.82
CA LYS A 200 10.35 7.32 4.71
C LYS A 200 9.66 6.01 4.31
N ILE A 201 8.40 6.07 3.90
CA ILE A 201 7.66 4.90 3.42
C ILE A 201 8.27 4.36 2.13
N HIS A 202 8.67 5.22 1.20
CA HIS A 202 9.39 4.80 -0.01
C HIS A 202 10.72 4.11 0.32
N GLU A 203 11.46 4.63 1.30
CA GLU A 203 12.78 4.15 1.67
C GLU A 203 12.73 2.80 2.40
N PHE A 204 11.79 2.61 3.32
CA PHE A 204 11.76 1.46 4.24
C PHE A 204 10.70 0.40 3.94
N SER A 205 9.72 0.66 3.07
CA SER A 205 8.73 -0.34 2.67
C SER A 205 9.17 -1.12 1.44
N ASN A 206 8.96 -2.44 1.45
CA ASN A 206 9.19 -3.26 0.27
C ASN A 206 8.08 -3.08 -0.76
N CYS A 207 6.85 -2.89 -0.31
CA CYS A 207 5.69 -2.67 -1.17
C CYS A 207 4.72 -1.69 -0.52
N VAL A 208 4.20 -0.75 -1.30
CA VAL A 208 3.28 0.29 -0.84
C VAL A 208 1.98 0.24 -1.64
N LEU A 209 0.85 0.17 -0.94
CA LEU A 209 -0.49 0.34 -1.50
C LEU A 209 -1.03 1.72 -1.08
N PRO A 210 -0.95 2.72 -1.94
CA PRO A 210 -1.54 4.01 -1.68
C PRO A 210 -3.05 3.98 -1.92
N VAL A 211 -3.78 4.58 -1.01
CA VAL A 211 -5.23 4.78 -1.07
C VAL A 211 -5.52 6.25 -0.88
N SER A 212 -6.42 6.84 -1.66
CA SER A 212 -6.81 8.25 -1.53
C SER A 212 -8.24 8.38 -1.03
N ASN A 213 -8.46 9.21 -0.01
CA ASN A 213 -9.81 9.52 0.47
C ASN A 213 -10.68 10.12 -0.64
N ASP A 214 -10.11 10.96 -1.52
CA ASP A 214 -10.83 11.54 -2.65
C ASP A 214 -11.32 10.46 -3.62
N ALA A 215 -10.48 9.44 -3.90
CA ALA A 215 -10.86 8.32 -4.76
C ALA A 215 -12.00 7.49 -4.14
N LEU A 216 -11.91 7.21 -2.84
CA LEU A 216 -12.95 6.48 -2.12
C LEU A 216 -14.28 7.24 -2.07
N LEU A 217 -14.23 8.56 -1.87
CA LEU A 217 -15.42 9.43 -1.94
C LEU A 217 -16.05 9.41 -3.33
N ASP A 218 -15.25 9.47 -4.41
CA ASP A 218 -15.74 9.35 -5.77
C ASP A 218 -16.45 8.01 -6.01
N ILE A 219 -15.89 6.91 -5.51
CA ILE A 219 -16.51 5.58 -5.56
C ILE A 219 -17.88 5.59 -4.88
N LEU A 220 -17.95 6.10 -3.64
CA LEU A 220 -19.21 6.18 -2.90
C LEU A 220 -20.23 7.10 -3.58
N ASN A 221 -19.81 8.26 -4.06
CA ASN A 221 -20.68 9.23 -4.71
C ASN A 221 -21.24 8.73 -6.02
N SER A 222 -20.45 8.02 -6.84
CA SER A 222 -20.91 7.41 -8.09
C SER A 222 -22.08 6.45 -7.87
N LYS A 223 -22.17 5.84 -6.69
CA LYS A 223 -23.20 4.86 -6.30
C LYS A 223 -24.36 5.48 -5.50
N LYS A 224 -24.10 6.57 -4.77
CA LYS A 224 -25.16 7.34 -4.07
C LYS A 224 -26.16 8.02 -5.00
N LEU A 225 -25.84 8.21 -6.26
CA LEU A 225 -26.81 8.67 -7.29
C LEU A 225 -28.03 7.75 -7.42
N LYS A 226 -27.99 6.54 -6.86
CA LYS A 226 -29.11 5.57 -6.83
C LYS A 226 -29.79 5.43 -5.46
N GLU A 227 -29.23 5.99 -4.39
CA GLU A 227 -29.78 5.92 -3.04
C GLU A 227 -29.87 7.32 -2.39
N LYS A 228 -30.95 7.57 -1.63
CA LYS A 228 -31.24 8.89 -1.02
C LYS A 228 -30.11 9.32 -0.06
N LYS A 229 -29.65 10.57 -0.22
CA LYS A 229 -28.64 11.29 0.59
C LYS A 229 -28.97 11.35 2.09
N ASN A 230 -28.61 10.40 2.92
CA ASN A 230 -28.77 10.60 4.38
C ASN A 230 -27.87 9.72 5.28
N ASP A 231 -26.63 9.43 4.94
CA ASP A 231 -25.77 8.63 5.82
C ASP A 231 -24.52 9.37 6.32
N LYS A 232 -24.49 9.57 7.65
CA LYS A 232 -23.35 10.13 8.40
C LYS A 232 -22.12 9.20 8.51
N ASN A 233 -22.15 8.01 7.92
CA ASN A 233 -21.09 6.98 8.06
C ASN A 233 -20.23 6.77 6.81
N ASP A 234 -19.83 7.84 6.13
CA ASP A 234 -19.06 7.70 4.90
C ASP A 234 -17.65 7.12 5.15
N TYR A 235 -17.00 7.45 6.27
CA TYR A 235 -15.68 6.91 6.61
C TYR A 235 -15.69 5.41 6.86
N SER A 236 -16.70 4.88 7.56
CA SER A 236 -16.82 3.43 7.78
C SER A 236 -17.01 2.68 6.47
N LYS A 237 -17.80 3.23 5.52
CA LYS A 237 -17.97 2.67 4.18
C LYS A 237 -16.66 2.70 3.38
N MET A 238 -15.89 3.79 3.46
CA MET A 238 -14.56 3.89 2.83
C MET A 238 -13.61 2.85 3.42
N ASN A 239 -13.54 2.74 4.73
CA ASN A 239 -12.70 1.77 5.43
C ASN A 239 -13.07 0.33 5.06
N ASN A 240 -14.37 0.03 4.86
CA ASN A 240 -14.83 -1.29 4.40
C ASN A 240 -14.32 -1.60 2.98
N ILE A 241 -14.30 -0.62 2.05
CA ILE A 241 -13.73 -0.83 0.71
C ILE A 241 -12.25 -1.21 0.82
N VAL A 242 -11.47 -0.45 1.61
CA VAL A 242 -10.04 -0.72 1.80
C VAL A 242 -9.82 -2.06 2.51
N ALA A 243 -10.62 -2.39 3.52
CA ALA A 243 -10.61 -3.69 4.18
C ALA A 243 -10.81 -4.85 3.18
N ASN A 244 -11.75 -4.70 2.25
CA ASN A 244 -11.97 -5.68 1.17
C ASN A 244 -10.77 -5.79 0.22
N VAL A 245 -10.04 -4.70 -0.07
CA VAL A 245 -8.78 -4.77 -0.84
C VAL A 245 -7.77 -5.64 -0.11
N ILE A 246 -7.55 -5.41 1.19
CA ILE A 246 -6.59 -6.18 2.00
C ILE A 246 -7.03 -7.65 2.10
N LEU A 247 -8.31 -7.92 2.26
CA LEU A 247 -8.87 -9.28 2.33
C LEU A 247 -8.70 -10.04 1.01
N ASN A 248 -8.85 -9.37 -0.12
CA ASN A 248 -8.61 -9.96 -1.43
C ASN A 248 -7.12 -10.19 -1.70
N LEU A 249 -6.25 -9.26 -1.28
CA LEU A 249 -4.80 -9.39 -1.35
C LEU A 249 -4.30 -10.64 -0.62
N THR A 250 -4.84 -10.88 0.57
CA THR A 250 -4.42 -11.97 1.46
C THR A 250 -5.25 -13.26 1.30
N SER A 251 -6.18 -13.30 0.36
CA SER A 251 -7.14 -14.40 0.23
C SER A 251 -6.48 -15.77 0.00
N SER A 252 -5.48 -15.83 -0.89
CA SER A 252 -4.76 -17.07 -1.20
C SER A 252 -3.90 -17.61 -0.07
N MET A 253 -3.58 -16.78 0.94
CA MET A 253 -2.84 -17.21 2.13
C MET A 253 -3.77 -17.79 3.20
N ARG A 254 -5.02 -17.31 3.22
CA ARG A 254 -6.04 -17.71 4.19
C ARG A 254 -6.90 -18.87 3.74
N PHE A 255 -7.03 -19.03 2.44
CA PHE A 255 -7.95 -20.01 1.86
C PHE A 255 -7.27 -20.74 0.71
N GLU A 256 -7.66 -22.00 0.52
CA GLU A 256 -7.17 -22.79 -0.59
C GLU A 256 -7.70 -22.30 -1.93
N GLY A 257 -6.87 -22.38 -2.94
CA GLY A 257 -7.19 -22.03 -4.31
C GLY A 257 -6.42 -22.89 -5.31
N SER A 258 -6.84 -22.85 -6.56
CA SER A 258 -6.15 -23.57 -7.64
C SER A 258 -4.81 -22.93 -8.01
N LEU A 259 -4.66 -21.61 -7.79
CA LEU A 259 -3.41 -20.87 -7.99
C LEU A 259 -3.19 -19.95 -6.77
N ASN A 260 -2.46 -20.46 -5.78
CA ASN A 260 -2.14 -19.67 -4.59
C ASN A 260 -1.01 -18.69 -4.89
N VAL A 261 -1.16 -17.48 -4.36
CA VAL A 261 -0.18 -16.39 -4.48
C VAL A 261 0.06 -15.79 -3.11
N ASP A 262 1.32 -15.73 -2.72
CA ASP A 262 1.76 -15.16 -1.45
C ASP A 262 2.15 -13.69 -1.58
N ILE A 263 2.25 -13.00 -0.45
CA ILE A 263 2.77 -11.63 -0.39
C ILE A 263 4.20 -11.55 -0.93
N ASN A 264 5.05 -12.53 -0.61
CA ASN A 264 6.41 -12.58 -1.15
C ASN A 264 6.42 -12.67 -2.68
N GLU A 265 5.56 -13.55 -3.24
CA GLU A 265 5.42 -13.68 -4.68
C GLU A 265 4.87 -12.40 -5.33
N ILE A 266 3.95 -11.71 -4.66
CA ILE A 266 3.43 -10.43 -5.14
C ILE A 266 4.56 -9.41 -5.20
N CYS A 267 5.33 -9.24 -4.13
CA CYS A 267 6.46 -8.31 -4.11
C CYS A 267 7.51 -8.67 -5.16
N THR A 268 7.91 -9.94 -5.26
CA THR A 268 8.94 -10.39 -6.21
C THR A 268 8.52 -10.22 -7.68
N ASN A 269 7.26 -10.48 -8.00
CA ASN A 269 6.79 -10.38 -9.39
C ASN A 269 6.38 -8.97 -9.79
N LEU A 270 5.87 -8.14 -8.84
CA LEU A 270 5.34 -6.83 -9.16
C LEU A 270 6.33 -5.69 -8.97
N ILE A 271 7.42 -5.92 -8.24
CA ILE A 271 8.45 -4.91 -7.98
C ILE A 271 9.75 -5.37 -8.64
N PRO A 272 9.91 -5.15 -9.96
CA PRO A 272 11.12 -5.56 -10.67
C PRO A 272 12.37 -4.81 -10.21
N TYR A 273 12.17 -3.59 -9.72
CA TYR A 273 13.21 -2.74 -9.14
C TYR A 273 12.75 -2.23 -7.77
N PRO A 274 13.57 -2.35 -6.71
CA PRO A 274 13.18 -1.94 -5.34
C PRO A 274 12.73 -0.48 -5.23
N PHE A 275 13.20 0.37 -6.14
CA PHE A 275 12.85 1.78 -6.21
C PHE A 275 11.39 2.03 -6.62
N PHE A 276 10.78 1.14 -7.44
CA PHE A 276 9.40 1.27 -7.92
C PHE A 276 8.45 0.40 -7.10
N ASN A 277 8.37 0.69 -5.81
CA ASN A 277 7.64 -0.13 -4.83
C ASN A 277 6.18 0.26 -4.61
N PHE A 278 5.66 1.26 -5.33
CA PHE A 278 4.27 1.68 -5.23
C PHE A 278 3.37 0.93 -6.23
N MET A 279 2.25 0.41 -5.75
CA MET A 279 1.28 -0.31 -6.57
C MET A 279 -0.09 0.34 -6.53
N LEU A 280 -0.68 0.57 -7.70
CA LEU A 280 -2.07 0.97 -7.85
C LEU A 280 -2.97 -0.23 -7.63
N SER A 281 -3.99 -0.09 -6.81
CA SER A 281 -4.99 -1.11 -6.55
C SER A 281 -6.35 -0.73 -7.11
N SER A 282 -7.05 -1.72 -7.67
CA SER A 282 -8.42 -1.58 -8.18
C SER A 282 -9.22 -2.81 -7.82
N LEU A 283 -10.41 -2.63 -7.27
CA LEU A 283 -11.28 -3.71 -6.81
C LEU A 283 -12.60 -3.72 -7.60
N SER A 284 -13.02 -4.87 -8.06
CA SER A 284 -14.33 -5.08 -8.68
C SER A 284 -14.98 -6.34 -8.10
N PRO A 285 -16.18 -6.23 -7.52
CA PRO A 285 -16.94 -5.02 -7.20
C PRO A 285 -16.36 -4.27 -6.00
N CYS A 286 -16.50 -2.95 -5.96
CA CYS A 286 -16.08 -2.14 -4.81
C CYS A 286 -17.09 -2.16 -3.68
N VAL A 287 -18.38 -2.28 -3.97
CA VAL A 287 -19.47 -2.23 -3.00
C VAL A 287 -20.39 -3.42 -3.16
N GLU A 288 -20.90 -3.93 -2.05
CA GLU A 288 -21.75 -5.12 -1.97
C GLU A 288 -23.07 -5.01 -2.79
N THR A 289 -23.56 -3.80 -3.02
CA THR A 289 -24.80 -3.54 -3.78
C THR A 289 -24.65 -3.72 -5.30
N GLU A 290 -23.44 -3.95 -5.81
CA GLU A 290 -23.22 -4.19 -7.23
C GLU A 290 -23.69 -5.59 -7.64
N ASN A 291 -24.76 -5.65 -8.43
CA ASN A 291 -25.22 -6.89 -9.03
C ASN A 291 -24.28 -7.31 -10.17
N ILE A 292 -23.36 -8.22 -9.89
CA ILE A 292 -22.49 -8.82 -10.89
C ILE A 292 -23.27 -9.94 -11.58
N ARG A 293 -23.62 -9.71 -12.86
CA ARG A 293 -24.35 -10.71 -13.64
C ARG A 293 -23.43 -11.75 -14.28
N THR A 294 -22.24 -11.34 -14.68
CA THR A 294 -21.27 -12.20 -15.38
C THR A 294 -19.86 -11.94 -14.90
N PHE A 295 -19.01 -12.95 -14.95
CA PHE A 295 -17.60 -12.85 -14.62
C PHE A 295 -16.84 -11.83 -15.49
N ASP A 296 -17.11 -11.79 -16.80
CA ASP A 296 -16.48 -10.87 -17.74
C ASP A 296 -16.74 -9.40 -17.38
N HIS A 297 -17.84 -9.09 -16.69
CA HIS A 297 -18.16 -7.75 -16.24
C HIS A 297 -17.19 -7.23 -15.18
N LEU A 298 -16.63 -8.11 -14.34
CA LEU A 298 -15.60 -7.75 -13.36
C LEU A 298 -14.36 -7.18 -14.04
N PHE A 299 -13.86 -7.88 -15.07
CA PHE A 299 -12.66 -7.48 -15.80
C PHE A 299 -12.87 -6.19 -16.60
N LYS A 300 -14.04 -5.99 -17.18
CA LYS A 300 -14.37 -4.74 -17.87
C LYS A 300 -14.38 -3.53 -16.94
N ASN A 301 -14.84 -3.75 -15.70
CA ASN A 301 -15.01 -2.66 -14.73
C ASN A 301 -13.77 -2.40 -13.88
N VAL A 302 -12.87 -3.37 -13.70
CA VAL A 302 -11.76 -3.23 -12.75
C VAL A 302 -10.85 -2.02 -13.04
N LEU A 303 -10.66 -1.66 -14.31
CA LEU A 303 -9.85 -0.49 -14.70
C LEU A 303 -10.66 0.81 -14.82
N ASN A 304 -11.95 0.78 -14.47
CA ASN A 304 -12.73 2.02 -14.45
C ASN A 304 -12.34 2.88 -13.26
N ARG A 305 -12.40 4.21 -13.44
CA ARG A 305 -12.05 5.19 -12.40
C ARG A 305 -12.77 4.92 -11.06
N ASN A 306 -14.04 4.52 -11.11
CA ASN A 306 -14.87 4.25 -9.94
C ASN A 306 -14.52 2.95 -9.20
N ASN A 307 -13.48 2.25 -9.60
CA ASN A 307 -12.99 1.03 -8.95
C ASN A 307 -11.52 1.14 -8.53
N GLN A 308 -10.87 2.29 -8.78
CA GLN A 308 -9.48 2.56 -8.43
C GLN A 308 -9.38 3.22 -7.05
N MET A 309 -8.47 2.74 -6.22
CA MET A 309 -8.25 3.25 -4.86
C MET A 309 -7.43 4.55 -4.83
N LEU A 310 -6.77 4.89 -5.94
CA LEU A 310 -6.01 6.13 -6.09
C LEU A 310 -6.45 6.85 -7.39
N ILE A 311 -6.34 8.18 -7.40
CA ILE A 311 -6.61 9.01 -8.59
C ILE A 311 -5.41 8.92 -9.55
N ALA A 312 -5.22 7.74 -10.14
CA ALA A 312 -4.21 7.50 -11.16
C ALA A 312 -4.73 6.45 -12.15
N ASN A 313 -4.85 6.82 -13.43
CA ASN A 313 -5.39 5.90 -14.44
C ASN A 313 -4.25 5.10 -15.09
N PRO A 314 -4.16 3.77 -14.88
CA PRO A 314 -3.08 2.96 -15.44
C PRO A 314 -3.03 2.94 -16.97
N LYS A 315 -4.13 3.31 -17.65
CA LYS A 315 -4.19 3.35 -19.13
C LYS A 315 -3.40 4.51 -19.73
N ASP A 316 -3.20 5.58 -18.96
CA ASP A 316 -2.53 6.80 -19.44
C ASP A 316 -1.00 6.71 -19.29
N GLY A 317 -0.53 5.79 -18.47
CA GLY A 317 0.88 5.58 -18.16
C GLY A 317 1.45 4.26 -18.65
N LEU A 318 2.75 4.09 -18.37
CA LEU A 318 3.45 2.83 -18.58
C LEU A 318 3.25 1.93 -17.37
N SER A 319 2.82 0.69 -17.61
CA SER A 319 2.70 -0.36 -16.59
C SER A 319 3.96 -1.24 -16.60
N LEU A 320 4.60 -1.38 -15.43
CA LEU A 320 5.81 -2.19 -15.26
C LEU A 320 5.47 -3.67 -15.06
N SER A 321 4.43 -3.94 -14.26
CA SER A 321 3.96 -5.27 -13.90
C SER A 321 2.52 -5.22 -13.43
N MET A 322 1.85 -6.38 -13.39
CA MET A 322 0.46 -6.46 -12.95
C MET A 322 0.13 -7.81 -12.30
N ALA A 323 -0.83 -7.81 -11.37
CA ALA A 323 -1.40 -9.02 -10.81
C ALA A 323 -2.93 -8.95 -10.79
N PHE A 324 -3.54 -10.10 -11.00
CA PHE A 324 -4.98 -10.31 -10.93
C PHE A 324 -5.27 -11.38 -9.88
N LEU A 325 -5.87 -10.97 -8.76
CA LEU A 325 -6.26 -11.88 -7.69
C LEU A 325 -7.78 -12.04 -7.73
N VAL A 326 -8.20 -13.24 -8.07
CA VAL A 326 -9.60 -13.59 -8.30
C VAL A 326 -10.10 -14.47 -7.17
N ARG A 327 -11.31 -14.22 -6.68
CA ARG A 327 -11.99 -15.06 -5.68
C ARG A 327 -13.32 -15.57 -6.23
N GLY A 328 -13.60 -16.83 -5.95
CA GLY A 328 -14.82 -17.53 -6.38
C GLY A 328 -14.51 -18.74 -7.25
N ASN A 329 -15.53 -19.55 -7.51
CA ASN A 329 -15.39 -20.75 -8.34
C ASN A 329 -15.41 -20.37 -9.83
N ILE A 330 -14.21 -20.26 -10.44
CA ILE A 330 -14.02 -19.75 -11.79
C ILE A 330 -13.00 -20.62 -12.55
N ASN A 331 -13.24 -20.81 -13.85
CA ASN A 331 -12.31 -21.54 -14.71
C ASN A 331 -11.08 -20.71 -15.08
N ILE A 332 -9.91 -21.33 -15.07
CA ILE A 332 -8.64 -20.67 -15.43
C ILE A 332 -8.68 -20.12 -16.86
N SER A 333 -9.33 -20.83 -17.80
CA SER A 333 -9.46 -20.41 -19.19
C SER A 333 -10.17 -19.06 -19.35
N ASP A 334 -11.25 -18.84 -18.58
CA ASP A 334 -12.00 -17.60 -18.63
C ASP A 334 -11.19 -16.42 -18.04
N VAL A 335 -10.43 -16.68 -16.96
CA VAL A 335 -9.50 -15.70 -16.39
C VAL A 335 -8.44 -15.31 -17.41
N THR A 336 -7.77 -16.30 -18.02
CA THR A 336 -6.68 -16.03 -18.98
C THR A 336 -7.18 -15.23 -20.18
N LYS A 337 -8.36 -15.55 -20.73
CA LYS A 337 -8.99 -14.82 -21.83
C LYS A 337 -9.18 -13.35 -21.47
N ASN A 338 -9.77 -13.07 -20.29
CA ASN A 338 -10.04 -11.70 -19.86
C ASN A 338 -8.76 -10.92 -19.52
N VAL A 339 -7.75 -11.58 -18.94
CA VAL A 339 -6.43 -10.97 -18.69
C VAL A 339 -5.77 -10.55 -20.01
N LEU A 340 -5.83 -11.36 -21.04
CA LEU A 340 -5.30 -11.00 -22.37
C LEU A 340 -6.00 -9.76 -22.94
N LEU A 341 -7.31 -9.63 -22.78
CA LEU A 341 -8.05 -8.44 -23.21
C LEU A 341 -7.59 -7.17 -22.45
N ILE A 342 -7.33 -7.28 -21.15
CA ILE A 342 -6.80 -6.14 -20.37
C ILE A 342 -5.38 -5.80 -20.80
N LYS A 343 -4.51 -6.79 -21.00
CA LYS A 343 -3.13 -6.59 -21.47
C LYS A 343 -3.06 -5.78 -22.77
N ASN A 344 -3.97 -6.06 -23.71
CA ASN A 344 -4.04 -5.34 -24.98
C ASN A 344 -4.46 -3.87 -24.84
N ASN A 345 -5.12 -3.51 -23.74
CA ASN A 345 -5.58 -2.14 -23.46
C ASN A 345 -4.62 -1.31 -22.60
N LEU A 346 -3.51 -1.91 -22.14
CA LEU A 346 -2.53 -1.26 -21.29
C LEU A 346 -1.19 -1.13 -22.02
N ASN A 347 -0.50 -0.02 -21.75
CA ASN A 347 0.87 0.16 -22.21
C ASN A 347 1.81 -0.57 -21.26
N ILE A 348 2.28 -1.74 -21.65
CA ILE A 348 3.17 -2.57 -20.84
C ILE A 348 4.61 -2.41 -21.33
N LEU A 349 5.53 -2.39 -20.39
CA LEU A 349 6.97 -2.32 -20.65
C LEU A 349 7.41 -3.47 -21.57
N ARG A 350 8.12 -3.17 -22.67
CA ARG A 350 8.39 -4.14 -23.76
C ARG A 350 9.11 -5.39 -23.30
N TYR A 351 10.11 -5.28 -22.43
CA TYR A 351 10.87 -6.44 -21.93
C TYR A 351 10.14 -7.20 -20.81
N ASN A 352 9.04 -6.70 -20.31
CA ASN A 352 8.29 -7.29 -19.19
C ASN A 352 6.83 -7.60 -19.57
N LYS A 353 6.56 -7.90 -20.84
CA LYS A 353 5.19 -8.19 -21.33
C LYS A 353 4.52 -9.35 -20.62
N ASP A 354 5.31 -10.30 -20.13
CA ASP A 354 4.81 -11.49 -19.46
C ASP A 354 4.75 -11.37 -17.93
N ALA A 355 5.16 -10.22 -17.36
CA ALA A 355 5.07 -9.95 -15.93
C ALA A 355 3.61 -9.74 -15.48
N THR A 356 2.85 -10.81 -15.56
CA THR A 356 1.46 -10.86 -15.11
C THR A 356 1.28 -12.03 -14.18
N LYS A 357 0.96 -11.75 -12.91
CA LYS A 357 0.67 -12.79 -11.93
C LYS A 357 -0.84 -12.98 -11.83
N ILE A 358 -1.29 -14.23 -11.79
CA ILE A 358 -2.70 -14.59 -11.60
C ILE A 358 -2.80 -15.43 -10.33
N GLY A 359 -3.66 -15.04 -9.42
CA GLY A 359 -4.03 -15.81 -8.23
C GLY A 359 -5.51 -16.18 -8.28
N LEU A 360 -5.82 -17.43 -7.96
CA LEU A 360 -7.19 -17.95 -7.91
C LEU A 360 -7.48 -18.58 -6.55
N CYS A 361 -8.41 -17.99 -5.82
CA CYS A 361 -8.91 -18.49 -4.55
C CYS A 361 -10.35 -19.00 -4.74
N ASN A 362 -10.61 -20.24 -4.37
CA ASN A 362 -11.94 -20.87 -4.58
C ASN A 362 -13.01 -20.35 -3.62
N VAL A 363 -12.61 -19.65 -2.54
CA VAL A 363 -13.54 -19.12 -1.54
C VAL A 363 -14.03 -17.75 -1.95
N SER A 364 -15.32 -17.65 -2.18
CA SER A 364 -16.00 -16.38 -2.50
C SER A 364 -15.89 -15.38 -1.34
N PRO A 365 -15.87 -14.06 -1.64
CA PRO A 365 -15.96 -13.02 -0.61
C PRO A 365 -17.34 -13.05 0.10
N LEU A 366 -17.44 -12.32 1.21
CA LEU A 366 -18.73 -12.14 1.88
C LEU A 366 -19.73 -11.44 0.98
N ASN A 367 -20.96 -11.93 0.95
CA ASN A 367 -22.10 -11.32 0.25
C ASN A 367 -21.97 -11.19 -1.27
N GLN A 368 -20.94 -11.79 -1.87
CA GLN A 368 -20.72 -11.73 -3.33
C GLN A 368 -20.22 -13.07 -3.88
N PRO A 369 -20.63 -13.46 -5.10
CA PRO A 369 -20.18 -14.71 -5.69
C PRO A 369 -18.73 -14.65 -6.16
N TYR A 370 -18.26 -13.49 -6.61
CA TYR A 370 -16.94 -13.29 -7.18
C TYR A 370 -16.36 -11.94 -6.78
N SER A 371 -15.02 -11.86 -6.72
CA SER A 371 -14.30 -10.58 -6.68
C SER A 371 -12.99 -10.66 -7.46
N LEU A 372 -12.56 -9.51 -7.96
CA LEU A 372 -11.30 -9.33 -8.68
C LEU A 372 -10.56 -8.15 -8.09
N LEU A 373 -9.39 -8.40 -7.53
CA LEU A 373 -8.42 -7.37 -7.17
C LEU A 373 -7.35 -7.30 -8.26
N CYS A 374 -7.18 -6.14 -8.85
CA CYS A 374 -6.10 -5.84 -9.79
C CYS A 374 -5.06 -4.96 -9.12
N LEU A 375 -3.81 -5.38 -9.15
CA LEU A 375 -2.65 -4.62 -8.69
C LEU A 375 -1.79 -4.29 -9.91
N ILE A 376 -1.45 -3.03 -10.09
CA ILE A 376 -0.64 -2.57 -11.22
C ILE A 376 0.47 -1.65 -10.71
N ASN A 377 1.71 -2.00 -11.03
CA ASN A 377 2.83 -1.10 -10.86
C ASN A 377 2.87 -0.18 -12.09
N SER A 378 2.47 1.08 -11.94
CA SER A 378 2.34 2.03 -13.04
C SER A 378 3.07 3.34 -12.77
N CYS A 379 3.69 3.90 -13.80
CA CYS A 379 4.37 5.19 -13.73
C CYS A 379 3.40 6.37 -13.48
N GLU A 380 2.09 6.19 -13.63
CA GLU A 380 1.10 7.25 -13.36
C GLU A 380 1.02 7.68 -11.90
N ILE A 381 1.53 6.87 -10.98
CA ILE A 381 1.61 7.25 -9.56
C ILE A 381 2.40 8.53 -9.32
N ARG A 382 3.34 8.87 -10.20
CA ARG A 382 4.11 10.12 -10.14
C ARG A 382 3.22 11.36 -10.03
N ASN A 383 2.00 11.33 -10.63
CA ASN A 383 1.08 12.47 -10.58
C ASN A 383 0.61 12.74 -9.14
N SER A 384 0.43 11.71 -8.34
CA SER A 384 0.13 11.85 -6.91
C SER A 384 1.31 12.42 -6.12
N PHE A 385 2.54 12.00 -6.45
CA PHE A 385 3.76 12.57 -5.83
C PHE A 385 3.95 14.04 -6.21
N LEU A 386 3.69 14.41 -7.46
CA LEU A 386 3.71 15.80 -7.90
C LEU A 386 2.71 16.66 -7.12
N GLN A 387 1.49 16.17 -6.91
CA GLN A 387 0.49 16.89 -6.12
C GLN A 387 0.94 17.11 -4.66
N ILE A 388 1.57 16.11 -4.03
CA ILE A 388 2.12 16.24 -2.68
C ILE A 388 3.26 17.26 -2.67
N LEU A 389 4.19 17.18 -3.61
CA LEU A 389 5.32 18.12 -3.75
C LEU A 389 4.85 19.56 -4.02
N GLU A 390 3.83 19.75 -4.84
CA GLU A 390 3.24 21.08 -5.10
C GLU A 390 2.64 21.70 -3.83
N ARG A 391 1.86 20.90 -3.07
CA ARG A 391 1.26 21.35 -1.80
C ARG A 391 2.33 21.72 -0.79
N PHE A 392 3.35 20.86 -0.64
CA PHE A 392 4.52 21.15 0.21
C PHE A 392 5.21 22.45 -0.21
N ASN A 393 5.55 22.62 -1.50
CA ASN A 393 6.25 23.80 -2.00
C ASN A 393 5.45 25.11 -1.79
N LYS A 394 4.10 25.07 -1.88
CA LYS A 394 3.25 26.25 -1.62
C LYS A 394 3.42 26.78 -0.19
N LEU A 395 3.48 25.89 0.80
CA LEU A 395 3.66 26.26 2.21
C LEU A 395 5.14 26.56 2.50
N PHE A 396 6.07 25.77 1.98
CA PHE A 396 7.50 25.90 2.22
C PHE A 396 8.07 27.22 1.70
N LYS A 397 7.66 27.68 0.51
CA LYS A 397 8.06 29.00 -0.05
C LYS A 397 7.65 30.17 0.86
N ARG A 398 6.53 30.04 1.56
CA ARG A 398 6.03 31.05 2.50
C ARG A 398 6.54 30.84 3.93
N LYS A 399 7.30 29.79 4.20
CA LYS A 399 7.74 29.35 5.53
C LYS A 399 6.57 29.21 6.53
N ALA A 400 5.35 28.93 6.00
CA ALA A 400 4.15 28.82 6.82
C ALA A 400 4.22 27.53 7.67
N HIS A 401 3.94 27.62 8.97
CA HIS A 401 3.96 26.51 9.93
C HIS A 401 5.29 25.74 10.03
N LEU A 402 6.35 26.22 9.40
CA LEU A 402 7.65 25.52 9.34
C LEU A 402 8.33 25.47 10.72
N HIS A 403 8.11 26.47 11.59
CA HIS A 403 8.72 26.55 12.91
C HIS A 403 8.41 25.34 13.80
N HIS A 404 7.23 24.72 13.67
CA HIS A 404 6.89 23.49 14.39
C HIS A 404 7.76 22.28 14.02
N TYR A 405 8.28 22.26 12.80
CA TYR A 405 9.17 21.19 12.32
C TYR A 405 10.63 21.48 12.65
N LEU A 406 11.03 22.76 12.65
CA LEU A 406 12.40 23.18 12.95
C LEU A 406 12.79 22.97 14.43
N GLU A 407 11.86 22.65 15.30
CA GLU A 407 12.16 22.20 16.66
C GLU A 407 12.93 20.86 16.67
N TYR A 408 12.72 20.02 15.67
CA TYR A 408 13.27 18.65 15.60
C TYR A 408 14.10 18.39 14.35
N LEU A 409 13.91 19.16 13.26
CA LEU A 409 14.59 19.00 11.98
C LEU A 409 15.43 20.21 11.65
N THR A 410 16.54 20.01 10.97
CA THR A 410 17.32 21.11 10.37
C THR A 410 16.77 21.49 8.99
N MET A 411 17.15 22.66 8.48
CA MET A 411 16.78 23.05 7.11
C MET A 411 17.41 22.12 6.06
N ASP A 412 18.60 21.59 6.34
CA ASP A 412 19.32 20.70 5.45
C ASP A 412 18.61 19.34 5.35
N ASP A 413 18.08 18.82 6.46
CA ASP A 413 17.24 17.60 6.47
C ASP A 413 16.01 17.77 5.56
N ILE A 414 15.33 18.92 5.65
CA ILE A 414 14.15 19.21 4.83
C ILE A 414 14.50 19.30 3.34
N LEU A 415 15.65 19.85 3.01
CA LEU A 415 16.14 19.91 1.62
C LEU A 415 16.53 18.52 1.11
N GLU A 416 17.13 17.68 1.93
CA GLU A 416 17.41 16.28 1.59
C GLU A 416 16.12 15.50 1.30
N PHE A 417 15.09 15.63 2.14
CA PHE A 417 13.76 15.04 1.86
C PHE A 417 13.19 15.52 0.53
N LYS A 418 13.36 16.81 0.22
CA LYS A 418 12.90 17.38 -1.04
C LYS A 418 13.62 16.79 -2.24
N GLU A 419 14.92 16.63 -2.16
CA GLU A 419 15.73 16.01 -3.21
C GLU A 419 15.31 14.54 -3.43
N LYS A 420 15.11 13.77 -2.36
CA LYS A 420 14.64 12.38 -2.44
C LYS A 420 13.32 12.25 -3.20
N ILE A 421 12.33 13.08 -2.91
CA ILE A 421 11.03 13.06 -3.63
C ILE A 421 11.17 13.53 -5.08
N GLN A 422 11.99 14.54 -5.34
CA GLN A 422 12.26 14.98 -6.71
C GLN A 422 12.92 13.87 -7.54
N ASN A 423 13.88 13.17 -6.97
CA ASN A 423 14.53 12.04 -7.61
C ASN A 423 13.53 10.89 -7.87
N LEU A 424 12.63 10.60 -6.92
CA LEU A 424 11.56 9.63 -7.11
C LEU A 424 10.67 9.97 -8.31
N ILE A 425 10.23 11.21 -8.41
CA ILE A 425 9.40 11.69 -9.53
C ILE A 425 10.18 11.64 -10.85
N PHE A 426 11.47 12.01 -10.83
CA PHE A 426 12.33 11.98 -11.99
C PHE A 426 12.49 10.56 -12.54
N GLU A 427 12.77 9.57 -11.70
CA GLU A 427 12.97 8.18 -12.11
C GLU A 427 11.68 7.58 -12.74
N TYR A 428 10.51 7.79 -12.14
CA TYR A 428 9.24 7.39 -12.76
C TYR A 428 9.01 8.07 -14.12
N SER A 429 9.39 9.34 -14.25
CA SER A 429 9.28 10.10 -15.50
C SER A 429 10.28 9.64 -16.54
N TYR A 430 11.49 9.27 -16.12
CA TYR A 430 12.57 8.79 -16.99
C TYR A 430 12.22 7.46 -17.67
N ILE A 431 11.71 6.49 -16.89
CA ILE A 431 11.27 5.20 -17.45
C ILE A 431 10.13 5.41 -18.45
N GLN A 432 9.17 6.24 -18.13
CA GLN A 432 8.04 6.51 -19.02
C GLN A 432 8.49 7.12 -20.34
N LYS A 433 9.46 8.05 -20.34
CA LYS A 433 10.00 8.65 -21.55
C LYS A 433 10.75 7.67 -22.43
N ASN A 434 11.67 6.92 -21.84
CA ASN A 434 12.56 6.04 -22.59
C ASN A 434 11.84 4.82 -23.18
N SER A 435 10.69 4.47 -22.65
CA SER A 435 9.86 3.35 -23.15
C SER A 435 8.93 3.75 -24.28
N PHE A 436 8.59 5.04 -24.39
CA PHE A 436 7.86 5.61 -25.52
C PHE A 436 8.85 6.40 -26.40
N CYS A 437 9.23 5.86 -27.53
CA CYS A 437 10.02 6.59 -28.56
C CYS A 437 9.20 7.73 -29.21
N SER A 438 8.52 8.57 -28.45
CA SER A 438 7.93 9.81 -28.95
C SER A 438 8.01 10.92 -27.89
N PRO A 439 8.53 12.11 -28.25
CA PRO A 439 8.88 13.16 -27.29
C PRO A 439 7.71 14.02 -26.79
N LYS A 440 6.45 13.55 -26.79
CA LYS A 440 5.28 14.43 -26.62
C LYS A 440 4.75 14.63 -25.18
N PHE A 441 5.34 14.05 -24.12
CA PHE A 441 4.64 13.99 -22.83
C PHE A 441 5.33 14.55 -21.59
N LEU A 442 6.29 15.48 -21.71
CA LEU A 442 6.62 16.32 -20.57
C LEU A 442 5.96 17.69 -20.71
N ASN A 443 4.93 17.89 -19.89
CA ASN A 443 4.37 19.22 -19.77
C ASN A 443 5.43 20.15 -19.18
N ARG A 444 5.71 21.32 -19.79
CA ARG A 444 6.69 22.32 -19.29
C ARG A 444 6.50 22.65 -17.81
N ASN A 445 5.28 22.54 -17.31
CA ASN A 445 4.96 22.74 -15.89
C ASN A 445 5.62 21.72 -14.96
N THR A 446 5.82 20.47 -15.40
CA THR A 446 6.44 19.40 -14.59
C THR A 446 7.93 19.69 -14.35
N ILE A 447 8.62 20.20 -15.37
CA ILE A 447 10.06 20.52 -15.32
C ILE A 447 10.31 21.72 -14.41
N ASN A 448 9.46 22.75 -14.47
CA ASN A 448 9.56 23.93 -13.60
C ASN A 448 9.30 23.61 -12.11
N ILE A 449 8.45 22.59 -11.83
CA ILE A 449 8.17 22.14 -10.45
C ILE A 449 9.38 21.40 -9.86
N LEU A 450 10.12 20.67 -10.70
CA LEU A 450 11.32 19.94 -10.29
C LEU A 450 12.53 20.84 -10.03
N GLY A 451 12.49 22.10 -10.48
CA GLY A 451 13.56 23.08 -10.26
C GLY A 451 14.81 22.84 -11.09
N TYR A 452 14.72 22.08 -12.18
CA TYR A 452 15.79 21.94 -13.16
C TYR A 452 15.70 23.09 -14.17
N ASP A 453 16.68 23.98 -14.19
CA ASP A 453 16.87 24.95 -15.27
C ASP A 453 17.29 24.18 -16.53
N ILE A 454 16.48 24.27 -17.57
CA ILE A 454 16.85 23.73 -18.89
C ILE A 454 17.85 24.70 -19.45
N CYS A 455 19.13 24.32 -19.48
CA CYS A 455 20.06 24.99 -20.39
C CYS A 455 19.61 24.70 -21.83
N GLU A 456 19.08 25.69 -22.52
CA GLU A 456 18.80 25.62 -23.95
C GLU A 456 20.17 25.51 -24.69
N GLU A 457 20.59 24.28 -25.00
CA GLU A 457 21.53 24.06 -26.07
C GLU A 457 20.73 24.03 -27.37
N ASN A 458 20.91 25.09 -28.16
CA ASN A 458 20.48 25.15 -29.55
C ASN A 458 21.29 24.12 -30.36
N ASP A 459 20.79 22.92 -30.49
CA ASP A 459 21.29 21.96 -31.45
C ASP A 459 20.64 22.19 -32.82
N THR A 460 21.35 22.94 -33.63
CA THR A 460 21.18 22.93 -35.09
C THR A 460 21.69 21.61 -35.65
N HIS A 461 20.82 20.95 -36.42
CA HIS A 461 21.05 19.90 -37.42
C HIS A 461 22.34 19.07 -37.30
N ASP A 462 22.16 17.76 -36.98
CA ASP A 462 22.81 16.72 -37.78
C ASP A 462 22.10 15.37 -37.57
N ASN A 463 21.53 14.86 -38.66
CA ASN A 463 21.02 13.50 -38.80
C ASN A 463 22.19 12.52 -38.83
N ASN A 464 22.43 11.76 -37.78
CA ASN A 464 23.19 10.53 -37.87
C ASN A 464 22.56 9.46 -36.94
N TYR A 465 22.04 8.43 -37.60
CA TYR A 465 21.59 7.19 -36.99
C TYR A 465 22.77 6.54 -36.27
N ILE A 466 22.72 6.49 -34.95
CA ILE A 466 23.60 5.63 -34.14
C ILE A 466 22.83 4.40 -33.75
N ASN A 467 23.20 3.26 -34.34
CA ASN A 467 22.82 1.93 -33.90
C ASN A 467 23.35 1.70 -32.47
N LEU A 468 22.46 1.59 -31.51
CA LEU A 468 22.76 1.19 -30.13
C LEU A 468 22.59 -0.34 -29.99
N GLU A 469 23.57 -1.09 -30.46
CA GLU A 469 23.91 -2.41 -29.97
C GLU A 469 25.16 -2.31 -29.09
N SER A 470 24.96 -2.09 -27.80
CA SER A 470 25.83 -2.60 -26.72
C SER A 470 25.30 -2.17 -25.36
N SER A 471 24.78 -3.13 -24.63
CA SER A 471 24.43 -3.09 -23.23
C SER A 471 25.70 -2.87 -22.37
N ASN A 472 26.00 -1.64 -22.00
CA ASN A 472 26.99 -1.38 -20.96
C ASN A 472 26.55 -0.18 -20.08
N PRO A 473 26.22 -0.41 -18.80
CA PRO A 473 25.73 0.64 -17.89
C PRO A 473 26.78 1.70 -17.53
N TYR A 474 28.02 1.55 -17.98
CA TYR A 474 29.11 2.50 -17.70
C TYR A 474 29.17 3.72 -18.62
N TYR A 475 28.36 3.78 -19.68
CA TYR A 475 28.42 4.87 -20.65
C TYR A 475 27.68 6.15 -20.21
N LEU A 476 26.82 6.05 -19.21
CA LEU A 476 26.08 7.21 -18.66
C LEU A 476 26.95 8.13 -17.75
N LYS A 477 28.09 7.62 -17.25
CA LYS A 477 29.01 8.41 -16.39
C LYS A 477 29.79 9.51 -17.10
N SER A 478 29.94 9.46 -18.40
CA SER A 478 30.84 10.41 -19.12
C SER A 478 30.16 11.69 -19.56
N LYS A 479 28.85 11.77 -19.67
CA LYS A 479 28.13 13.01 -20.05
C LYS A 479 27.66 13.88 -18.88
N ILE A 480 27.57 13.32 -17.67
CA ILE A 480 27.18 14.05 -16.46
C ILE A 480 28.37 14.77 -15.79
N LYS A 481 29.63 14.50 -16.22
CA LYS A 481 30.85 15.04 -15.60
C LYS A 481 31.16 16.49 -15.92
N LYS A 482 30.28 17.23 -16.58
CA LYS A 482 30.55 18.66 -16.92
C LYS A 482 29.71 19.69 -16.15
N CYS A 483 28.90 19.29 -15.19
CA CYS A 483 28.38 20.21 -14.18
C CYS A 483 28.94 19.82 -12.83
N ASP A 484 29.77 20.70 -12.28
CA ASP A 484 30.62 20.56 -11.11
C ASP A 484 29.92 20.11 -9.82
N LYS A 485 30.68 19.29 -9.09
CA LYS A 485 30.71 18.99 -7.68
C LYS A 485 29.76 17.89 -7.14
N SER A 486 30.42 16.73 -6.97
CA SER A 486 30.28 15.76 -5.87
C SER A 486 28.87 15.21 -5.57
N ILE A 487 28.43 14.25 -6.36
CA ILE A 487 27.53 13.21 -5.88
C ILE A 487 28.06 11.87 -6.37
N SER A 488 28.65 11.09 -5.46
CA SER A 488 29.08 9.72 -5.71
C SER A 488 27.83 8.82 -5.68
N TRP A 489 27.40 8.40 -6.85
CA TRP A 489 26.17 7.61 -7.06
C TRP A 489 26.33 6.10 -6.77
N PHE A 490 27.42 5.67 -6.12
CA PHE A 490 27.65 4.24 -5.87
C PHE A 490 28.29 3.99 -4.50
N ASP A 491 27.44 4.08 -3.46
CA ASP A 491 27.64 3.30 -2.23
C ASP A 491 26.34 2.59 -1.80
N PHE A 492 25.70 1.94 -2.75
CA PHE A 492 24.79 0.84 -2.40
C PHE A 492 25.65 -0.39 -2.14
N LYS A 493 25.95 -0.62 -0.88
CA LYS A 493 26.41 -1.92 -0.41
C LYS A 493 25.33 -2.95 -0.75
N THR A 494 25.49 -3.62 -1.87
CA THR A 494 24.81 -4.87 -2.16
C THR A 494 25.29 -5.87 -1.11
N LYS A 495 24.53 -6.04 -0.03
CA LYS A 495 24.63 -7.26 0.76
C LYS A 495 24.01 -8.37 -0.09
N PRO A 496 24.71 -9.46 -0.34
CA PRO A 496 24.15 -10.60 -1.08
C PRO A 496 22.95 -11.15 -0.29
N ILE A 497 21.86 -11.36 -0.99
CA ILE A 497 20.73 -12.12 -0.51
C ILE A 497 21.15 -13.58 -0.59
N ILE A 498 21.45 -14.21 0.54
CA ILE A 498 21.44 -15.65 0.73
C ILE A 498 20.15 -16.01 1.45
#